data_182cddca3557d640f73d5c4c439c41d5
#
_entry.id   182cddca3557d640f73d5c4c439c41d5
#
_cell.length_a   1.000
_cell.length_b   1.000
_cell.length_c   1.000
_cell.angle_alpha   90.00
_cell.angle_beta   90.00
_cell.angle_gamma   90.00
#
_symmetry.space_group_name_H-M   'P 1'
#
loop_
_entity.id
_entity.type
_entity.pdbx_description
1 polymer ?
#
loop_
_entity_poly.entity_id
_entity_poly.type
_entity_poly.pdbx_seq_one_letter_code
_entity_poly.pdbx_strand_id
1 'polypeptide(L)'
;LQRHQAGGERAASTHHGNTKKLLDAIVAAYEVDLIDAVKVPEKDLNRYDRIGFASGIYYSKFHQAVLNFAAVNMPQNKQTFFISTYGGKADYTSIEKALTAKNSVLLGKYGCKGYDTFGPFKLMGGLAKGHPDEADIAGAVAFYKEITEEK
;
A
#
# COMPACT_ATOMS: atom_id res chain seq x y z
N LEU A 1 -0.25 -7.44 -24.95
CA LEU A 1 -0.77 -7.28 -24.67
C LEU A 1 -1.53 -7.06 -24.32
N GLN A 2 -1.79 -7.21 -24.37
CA GLN A 2 -2.61 -6.92 -24.06
C GLN A 2 -3.14 -7.10 -23.12
N ARG A 3 -2.86 -7.33 -22.61
CA ARG A 3 -3.27 -7.53 -21.61
C ARG A 3 -4.15 -6.72 -20.95
N HIS A 4 -4.43 -6.26 -20.93
CA HIS A 4 -5.24 -5.60 -20.43
C HIS A 4 -5.88 -4.78 -20.84
N GLN A 5 -5.77 -4.94 -21.39
CA GLN A 5 -6.29 -4.31 -21.89
C GLN A 5 -7.49 -4.11 -21.83
N ALA A 6 -7.78 -4.26 -22.51
CA ALA A 6 -9.08 -4.03 -22.69
C ALA A 6 -9.90 -4.51 -21.65
N GLY A 7 -10.78 -3.95 -21.14
CA GLY A 7 -11.50 -4.44 -20.05
C GLY A 7 -10.63 -5.00 -18.97
N GLY A 8 -9.34 -4.90 -19.19
CA GLY A 8 -8.41 -5.38 -18.21
C GLY A 8 -8.56 -4.62 -16.92
N GLU A 9 -8.24 -5.29 -15.83
CA GLU A 9 -8.32 -4.66 -14.54
C GLU A 9 -7.29 -3.55 -14.43
N ARG A 10 -7.71 -2.47 -13.84
CA ARG A 10 -6.82 -1.36 -13.57
C ARG A 10 -6.61 -1.25 -12.07
N ALA A 11 -5.37 -1.04 -11.68
CA ALA A 11 -5.01 -0.95 -10.28
C ALA A 11 -4.26 0.32 -9.99
N ALA A 12 -4.43 0.83 -8.80
CA ALA A 12 -3.68 1.98 -8.31
C ALA A 12 -3.31 1.73 -6.87
N SER A 13 -2.25 2.37 -6.42
CA SER A 13 -1.87 2.30 -5.02
C SER A 13 -1.39 3.67 -4.57
N THR A 14 -1.92 4.12 -3.44
CA THR A 14 -1.45 5.34 -2.83
C THR A 14 -0.48 4.98 -1.72
N HIS A 15 0.53 5.80 -1.52
CA HIS A 15 1.63 5.42 -0.65
C HIS A 15 2.23 6.59 0.09
N HIS A 16 3.00 6.27 1.11
CA HIS A 16 3.89 7.19 1.80
C HIS A 16 4.97 6.40 2.51
N GLY A 17 6.20 6.91 2.52
CA GLY A 17 7.29 6.37 3.30
C GLY A 17 8.06 5.26 2.60
N ASN A 18 8.65 4.39 3.38
CA ASN A 18 9.54 3.34 2.89
C ASN A 18 8.84 2.29 2.04
N THR A 19 7.52 2.27 2.07
CA THR A 19 6.76 1.32 1.26
C THR A 19 6.96 1.54 -0.23
N LYS A 20 7.43 2.73 -0.62
CA LYS A 20 7.63 3.00 -2.05
C LYS A 20 8.59 2.00 -2.68
N LYS A 21 9.59 1.53 -1.94
CA LYS A 21 10.51 0.53 -2.47
C LYS A 21 9.78 -0.75 -2.87
N LEU A 22 8.81 -1.16 -2.07
CA LEU A 22 8.01 -2.35 -2.35
C LEU A 22 7.12 -2.10 -3.55
N LEU A 23 6.50 -0.93 -3.61
CA LEU A 23 5.60 -0.59 -4.70
C LEU A 23 6.35 -0.43 -6.01
N ASP A 24 7.55 0.14 -5.98
CA ASP A 24 8.35 0.28 -7.20
C ASP A 24 8.63 -1.09 -7.83
N ALA A 25 8.89 -2.11 -7.00
CA ALA A 25 9.12 -3.45 -7.50
C ALA A 25 7.87 -4.05 -8.11
N ILE A 26 6.72 -3.79 -7.50
CA ILE A 26 5.45 -4.26 -8.04
C ILE A 26 5.18 -3.60 -9.40
N VAL A 27 5.43 -2.29 -9.49
CA VAL A 27 5.22 -1.56 -10.74
C VAL A 27 6.13 -2.06 -11.84
N ALA A 28 7.34 -2.48 -11.48
CA ALA A 28 8.27 -3.03 -12.47
C ALA A 28 7.75 -4.32 -13.09
N ALA A 29 6.87 -5.03 -12.38
CA ALA A 29 6.35 -6.32 -12.83
C ALA A 29 4.89 -6.26 -13.29
N TYR A 30 4.13 -5.28 -12.85
CA TYR A 30 2.69 -5.21 -13.13
C TYR A 30 2.28 -3.77 -13.41
N GLU A 31 1.16 -3.61 -14.10
CA GLU A 31 0.62 -2.27 -14.38
C GLU A 31 -0.12 -1.75 -13.16
N VAL A 32 0.52 -0.88 -12.42
CA VAL A 32 -0.08 -0.26 -11.25
C VAL A 32 0.29 1.22 -11.27
N ASP A 33 -0.70 2.07 -11.17
CA ASP A 33 -0.44 3.51 -11.07
C ASP A 33 -0.14 3.85 -9.62
N LEU A 34 0.97 4.52 -9.38
CA LEU A 34 1.34 4.95 -8.04
C LEU A 34 0.92 6.38 -7.80
N ILE A 35 0.35 6.63 -6.65
CA ILE A 35 -0.12 7.95 -6.26
C ILE A 35 0.49 8.30 -4.91
N ASP A 36 1.21 9.40 -4.85
CA ASP A 36 1.77 9.88 -3.60
C ASP A 36 0.69 10.68 -2.87
N ALA A 37 0.21 10.15 -1.76
CA ALA A 37 -0.91 10.73 -1.05
C ALA A 37 -0.64 12.14 -0.53
N VAL A 38 0.63 12.47 -0.29
CA VAL A 38 0.99 13.81 0.17
C VAL A 38 0.89 14.80 -0.98
N LYS A 39 1.34 14.40 -2.17
CA LYS A 39 1.37 15.30 -3.32
C LYS A 39 0.03 15.38 -4.04
N VAL A 40 -0.77 14.33 -3.97
CA VAL A 40 -2.04 14.26 -4.70
C VAL A 40 -3.14 13.86 -3.71
N PRO A 41 -3.70 14.84 -2.97
CA PRO A 41 -4.68 14.51 -1.94
C PRO A 41 -6.05 14.11 -2.48
N GLU A 42 -6.35 14.46 -3.72
CA GLU A 42 -7.63 14.11 -4.33
C GLU A 42 -7.43 13.56 -5.72
N LYS A 43 -8.13 12.48 -6.03
CA LYS A 43 -8.06 11.89 -7.35
C LYS A 43 -9.28 11.02 -7.56
N ASP A 44 -9.82 11.07 -8.77
CA ASP A 44 -10.93 10.20 -9.16
C ASP A 44 -10.39 8.80 -9.39
N LEU A 45 -10.83 7.86 -8.57
CA LEU A 45 -10.37 6.47 -8.64
C LEU A 45 -11.42 5.54 -9.23
N ASN A 46 -12.49 6.07 -9.78
CA ASN A 46 -13.59 5.23 -10.24
C ASN A 46 -13.19 4.26 -11.35
N ARG A 47 -12.22 4.60 -12.16
CA ARG A 47 -11.82 3.73 -13.27
C ARG A 47 -10.95 2.54 -12.83
N TYR A 48 -10.53 2.53 -11.57
CA TYR A 48 -9.72 1.42 -11.06
C TYR A 48 -10.63 0.40 -10.41
N ASP A 49 -10.30 -0.88 -10.61
CA ASP A 49 -11.04 -1.96 -9.97
C ASP A 49 -10.40 -2.38 -8.67
N ARG A 50 -9.11 -2.15 -8.54
CA ARG A 50 -8.34 -2.55 -7.39
C ARG A 50 -7.51 -1.36 -6.91
N ILE A 51 -7.65 -1.01 -5.65
CA ILE A 51 -6.96 0.15 -5.08
C ILE A 51 -6.25 -0.29 -3.82
N GLY A 52 -4.92 -0.12 -3.80
CA GLY A 52 -4.13 -0.46 -2.65
C GLY A 52 -3.75 0.76 -1.83
N PHE A 53 -3.43 0.52 -0.59
CA PHE A 53 -2.97 1.56 0.33
C PHE A 53 -1.70 1.07 1.01
N ALA A 54 -0.66 1.89 0.95
CA ALA A 54 0.65 1.51 1.44
C ALA A 54 1.22 2.60 2.31
N SER A 55 1.80 2.22 3.44
CA SER A 55 2.35 3.20 4.36
C SER A 55 3.32 2.54 5.33
N GLY A 56 4.26 3.33 5.82
CA GLY A 56 4.93 2.96 7.04
C GLY A 56 3.93 3.00 8.18
N ILE A 57 4.25 2.32 9.26
CA ILE A 57 3.41 2.33 10.46
C ILE A 57 4.04 3.29 11.46
N TYR A 58 3.28 4.30 11.86
CA TYR A 58 3.71 5.35 12.78
C TYR A 58 2.78 5.35 13.98
N TYR A 59 3.31 4.97 15.15
CA TYR A 59 2.47 4.89 16.35
C TYR A 59 1.22 4.05 16.08
N SER A 60 1.43 2.88 15.50
CA SER A 60 0.38 1.89 15.21
C SER A 60 -0.61 2.33 14.14
N LYS A 61 -0.28 3.34 13.35
CA LYS A 61 -1.20 3.87 12.33
C LYS A 61 -0.49 4.06 11.00
N PHE A 62 -1.27 3.94 9.94
CA PHE A 62 -0.84 4.44 8.64
C PHE A 62 -0.65 5.95 8.70
N HIS A 63 0.20 6.48 7.84
CA HIS A 63 0.41 7.91 7.76
C HIS A 63 -0.91 8.61 7.48
N GLN A 64 -1.11 9.77 8.13
CA GLN A 64 -2.38 10.46 8.04
C GLN A 64 -2.76 10.84 6.62
N ALA A 65 -1.78 11.15 5.76
CA ALA A 65 -2.08 11.49 4.37
C ALA A 65 -2.73 10.33 3.63
N VAL A 66 -2.29 9.09 3.92
CA VAL A 66 -2.89 7.91 3.28
C VAL A 66 -4.28 7.67 3.82
N LEU A 67 -4.47 7.85 5.12
CA LEU A 67 -5.81 7.69 5.72
C LEU A 67 -6.78 8.72 5.16
N ASN A 68 -6.33 9.97 5.04
CA ASN A 68 -7.18 11.01 4.48
C ASN A 68 -7.51 10.73 3.03
N PHE A 69 -6.51 10.28 2.27
CA PHE A 69 -6.73 9.95 0.87
C PHE A 69 -7.78 8.85 0.72
N ALA A 70 -7.70 7.83 1.56
CA ALA A 70 -8.65 6.73 1.52
C ALA A 70 -10.05 7.22 1.84
N ALA A 71 -10.19 8.02 2.89
CA ALA A 71 -11.50 8.49 3.31
C ALA A 71 -12.17 9.37 2.25
N VAL A 72 -11.37 10.19 1.58
CA VAL A 72 -11.91 11.15 0.60
C VAL A 72 -12.15 10.49 -0.75
N ASN A 73 -11.25 9.62 -1.19
CA ASN A 73 -11.22 9.21 -2.60
C ASN A 73 -11.69 7.78 -2.88
N MET A 74 -11.77 6.91 -1.87
CA MET A 74 -12.11 5.51 -2.14
C MET A 74 -13.55 5.37 -2.63
N PRO A 75 -13.75 4.85 -3.85
CA PRO A 75 -15.10 4.62 -4.32
C PRO A 75 -15.72 3.41 -3.63
N GLN A 76 -17.03 3.26 -3.79
CA GLN A 76 -17.74 2.10 -3.24
C GLN A 76 -17.46 0.85 -4.03
N ASN A 77 -17.46 -0.28 -3.35
CA ASN A 77 -17.49 -1.59 -3.99
C ASN A 77 -16.24 -1.92 -4.80
N LYS A 78 -15.09 -1.50 -4.32
CA LYS A 78 -13.83 -1.80 -4.99
C LYS A 78 -13.05 -2.86 -4.22
N GLN A 79 -12.15 -3.54 -4.91
CA GLN A 79 -11.19 -4.42 -4.25
C GLN A 79 -10.06 -3.58 -3.68
N THR A 80 -9.51 -4.03 -2.57
CA THR A 80 -8.42 -3.28 -1.94
C THR A 80 -7.37 -4.24 -1.38
N PHE A 81 -6.18 -3.73 -1.16
CA PHE A 81 -5.11 -4.46 -0.50
C PHE A 81 -4.25 -3.47 0.28
N PHE A 82 -3.55 -3.98 1.29
CA PHE A 82 -2.74 -3.13 2.15
C PHE A 82 -1.31 -3.62 2.16
N ILE A 83 -0.38 -2.66 2.14
CA ILE A 83 1.05 -2.94 2.23
C ILE A 83 1.63 -2.00 3.28
N SER A 84 2.45 -2.54 4.17
CA SER A 84 3.06 -1.71 5.20
C SER A 84 4.51 -2.07 5.42
N THR A 85 5.26 -1.08 5.91
CA THR A 85 6.57 -1.32 6.50
C THR A 85 6.51 -0.82 7.94
N TYR A 86 7.22 -1.50 8.83
CA TYR A 86 7.12 -1.19 10.25
C TYR A 86 8.45 -1.46 10.94
N GLY A 87 8.71 -0.71 12.01
CA GLY A 87 9.86 -0.98 12.84
C GLY A 87 9.56 -2.04 13.87
N GLY A 88 8.38 -1.97 14.48
CA GLY A 88 7.93 -2.89 15.49
C GLY A 88 7.03 -4.00 14.93
N LYS A 89 5.78 -3.66 14.65
CA LYS A 89 4.84 -4.64 14.12
C LYS A 89 3.84 -3.98 13.19
N ALA A 90 3.24 -4.79 12.34
CA ALA A 90 2.22 -4.30 11.42
C ALA A 90 0.92 -4.04 12.18
N ASP A 91 0.18 -3.03 11.74
CA ASP A 91 -1.11 -2.72 12.32
C ASP A 91 -1.94 -2.04 11.22
N TYR A 92 -3.03 -2.68 10.83
CA TYR A 92 -3.87 -2.21 9.74
C TYR A 92 -5.19 -1.63 10.21
N THR A 93 -5.37 -1.50 11.53
CA THR A 93 -6.64 -1.02 12.08
C THR A 93 -7.02 0.35 11.55
N SER A 94 -6.05 1.26 11.44
CA SER A 94 -6.34 2.61 11.02
C SER A 94 -6.88 2.68 9.60
N ILE A 95 -6.27 1.93 8.67
CA ILE A 95 -6.73 1.97 7.29
C ILE A 95 -8.07 1.24 7.13
N GLU A 96 -8.26 0.17 7.91
CA GLU A 96 -9.55 -0.52 7.88
C GLU A 96 -10.66 0.41 8.34
N LYS A 97 -10.40 1.21 9.38
CA LYS A 97 -11.40 2.17 9.85
C LYS A 97 -11.70 3.24 8.81
N ALA A 98 -10.67 3.69 8.11
CA ALA A 98 -10.85 4.73 7.09
C ALA A 98 -11.75 4.25 5.96
N LEU A 99 -11.82 2.94 5.74
CA LEU A 99 -12.60 2.36 4.64
C LEU A 99 -13.95 1.80 5.10
N THR A 100 -14.35 2.04 6.34
CA THR A 100 -15.51 1.37 6.93
C THR A 100 -16.77 1.49 6.08
N ALA A 101 -17.07 2.65 5.52
CA ALA A 101 -18.32 2.85 4.79
C ALA A 101 -18.19 2.63 3.28
N LYS A 102 -17.07 2.05 2.83
CA LYS A 102 -16.80 1.95 1.39
C LYS A 102 -17.18 0.62 0.79
N ASN A 103 -17.57 -0.33 1.60
CA ASN A 103 -17.96 -1.65 1.11
C ASN A 103 -16.87 -2.29 0.24
N SER A 104 -15.63 -2.23 0.74
CA SER A 104 -14.48 -2.73 0.02
C SER A 104 -14.30 -4.23 0.25
N VAL A 105 -13.74 -4.91 -0.74
CA VAL A 105 -13.37 -6.32 -0.61
C VAL A 105 -11.86 -6.37 -0.41
N LEU A 106 -11.43 -6.80 0.77
CA LEU A 106 -10.01 -6.87 1.08
C LEU A 106 -9.43 -8.15 0.49
N LEU A 107 -8.45 -7.98 -0.40
CA LEU A 107 -7.80 -9.11 -1.05
C LEU A 107 -6.68 -9.70 -0.20
N GLY A 108 -6.00 -8.87 0.58
CA GLY A 108 -4.93 -9.33 1.42
C GLY A 108 -4.12 -8.19 1.99
N LYS A 109 -3.16 -8.55 2.83
CA LYS A 109 -2.27 -7.60 3.49
C LYS A 109 -0.85 -8.15 3.45
N TYR A 110 0.12 -7.27 3.22
CA TYR A 110 1.52 -7.63 3.25
C TYR A 110 2.28 -6.60 4.08
N GLY A 111 3.09 -7.08 5.01
CA GLY A 111 3.90 -6.19 5.80
C GLY A 111 5.29 -6.75 5.99
N CYS A 112 6.27 -5.88 6.06
CA CYS A 112 7.63 -6.27 6.35
C CYS A 112 8.30 -5.18 7.16
N LYS A 113 9.45 -5.50 7.72
CA LYS A 113 10.20 -4.50 8.48
C LYS A 113 10.74 -3.43 7.55
N GLY A 114 10.87 -2.23 8.08
CA GLY A 114 11.43 -1.12 7.34
C GLY A 114 12.27 -0.24 8.24
N TYR A 115 13.34 0.30 7.69
CA TYR A 115 14.18 1.20 8.44
C TYR A 115 13.40 2.48 8.70
N ASP A 116 13.21 2.80 9.97
CA ASP A 116 12.40 3.92 10.38
C ASP A 116 13.27 4.87 11.21
N THR A 117 13.45 6.09 10.70
CA THR A 117 14.21 7.10 11.40
C THR A 117 13.31 8.08 12.15
N PHE A 118 12.02 7.77 12.24
CA PHE A 118 11.05 8.64 12.87
C PHE A 118 11.15 8.57 14.39
N GLY A 119 11.20 9.75 15.03
CA GLY A 119 11.11 9.87 16.47
C GLY A 119 12.12 9.03 17.24
N PRO A 120 11.68 8.27 18.21
CA PRO A 120 12.60 7.51 19.07
C PRO A 120 13.41 6.47 18.31
N PHE A 121 12.88 5.98 17.19
CA PHE A 121 13.62 4.99 16.41
C PHE A 121 14.88 5.58 15.81
N LYS A 122 14.83 6.86 15.47
CA LYS A 122 16.00 7.55 14.95
C LYS A 122 17.11 7.59 16.00
N LEU A 123 16.73 7.86 17.25
CA LEU A 123 17.72 7.92 18.33
C LEU A 123 18.36 6.57 18.58
N MET A 124 17.67 5.50 18.27
CA MET A 124 18.17 4.15 18.45
C MET A 124 18.87 3.61 17.22
N GLY A 125 19.17 4.50 16.26
CA GLY A 125 19.80 4.08 15.03
C GLY A 125 18.82 3.50 14.03
N GLY A 126 17.52 3.61 14.33
CA GLY A 126 16.48 3.09 13.46
C GLY A 126 16.23 1.61 13.71
N LEU A 127 14.98 1.26 13.95
CA LEU A 127 14.62 -0.15 14.05
C LEU A 127 14.64 -0.77 12.66
N ALA A 128 14.99 -2.05 12.60
CA ALA A 128 14.97 -2.82 11.37
C ALA A 128 15.83 -2.23 10.26
N LYS A 129 16.99 -1.68 10.66
CA LYS A 129 17.94 -1.14 9.69
C LYS A 129 18.29 -2.23 8.66
N GLY A 130 18.37 -1.83 7.40
CA GLY A 130 18.62 -2.76 6.33
C GLY A 130 17.36 -3.34 5.69
N HIS A 131 16.20 -2.96 6.21
CA HIS A 131 14.92 -3.39 5.63
C HIS A 131 14.17 -2.20 5.07
N PRO A 132 13.37 -2.41 4.02
CA PRO A 132 13.15 -3.69 3.34
C PRO A 132 14.42 -4.16 2.63
N ASP A 133 14.67 -5.46 2.72
CA ASP A 133 15.77 -6.05 1.98
C ASP A 133 15.23 -6.74 0.73
N GLU A 134 16.10 -7.46 0.01
CA GLU A 134 15.71 -8.09 -1.23
C GLU A 134 14.60 -9.13 -1.03
N ALA A 135 14.65 -9.85 0.08
CA ALA A 135 13.62 -10.85 0.36
C ALA A 135 12.27 -10.17 0.63
N ASP A 136 12.30 -9.04 1.34
CA ASP A 136 11.08 -8.28 1.60
C ASP A 136 10.46 -7.78 0.31
N ILE A 137 11.28 -7.28 -0.59
CA ILE A 137 10.82 -6.74 -1.87
C ILE A 137 10.25 -7.87 -2.73
N ALA A 138 10.95 -9.00 -2.79
CA ALA A 138 10.45 -10.15 -3.54
C ALA A 138 9.13 -10.65 -2.96
N GLY A 139 9.00 -10.60 -1.63
CA GLY A 139 7.75 -10.98 -0.98
C GLY A 139 6.58 -10.10 -1.37
N ALA A 140 6.84 -8.79 -1.52
CA ALA A 140 5.77 -7.87 -1.93
C ALA A 140 5.29 -8.18 -3.34
N VAL A 141 6.21 -8.49 -4.25
CA VAL A 141 5.84 -8.83 -5.62
C VAL A 141 5.06 -10.14 -5.63
N ALA A 142 5.50 -11.13 -4.85
CA ALA A 142 4.78 -12.40 -4.76
C ALA A 142 3.40 -12.22 -4.17
N PHE A 143 3.28 -11.36 -3.16
CA PHE A 143 1.99 -11.03 -2.57
C PHE A 143 1.04 -10.44 -3.63
N TYR A 144 1.53 -9.47 -4.40
CA TYR A 144 0.68 -8.84 -5.40
C TYR A 144 0.25 -9.86 -6.47
N LYS A 145 1.17 -10.70 -6.88
CA LYS A 145 0.84 -11.76 -7.82
C LYS A 145 -0.27 -12.65 -7.27
N GLU A 146 -0.13 -13.05 -6.01
CA GLU A 146 -1.10 -13.96 -5.40
C GLU A 146 -2.50 -13.37 -5.33
N ILE A 147 -2.61 -12.09 -4.95
CA ILE A 147 -3.94 -11.50 -4.78
C ILE A 147 -4.59 -11.12 -6.11
N THR A 148 -3.81 -11.10 -7.18
CA THR A 148 -4.35 -10.69 -8.48
C THR A 148 -4.55 -11.84 -9.44
N GLU A 149 -4.00 -13.01 -9.16
CA GLU A 149 -4.21 -14.14 -10.03
C GLU A 149 -5.62 -14.65 -9.91
N GLU A 150 -6.21 -14.97 -11.03
CA GLU A 150 -7.55 -15.50 -11.06
C GLU A 150 -7.57 -16.91 -10.56
N LYS A 151 -8.58 -17.25 -9.82
CA LYS A 151 -8.72 -18.61 -9.30
C LYS A 151 -9.64 -19.44 -10.15
#